data_a9615a415e54894623b2c249a2aa92e4
#
_entry.id   a9615a415e54894623b2c249a2aa92e4
#
_cell.length_a   1.000
_cell.length_b   1.000
_cell.length_c   1.000
_cell.angle_alpha   90.00
_cell.angle_beta   90.00
_cell.angle_gamma   90.00
#
_symmetry.space_group_name_H-M   'P 1'
#
loop_
_entity.id
_entity.type
_entity.pdbx_description
1 polymer ?
#
loop_
_entity_poly.entity_id
_entity_poly.type
_entity_poly.pdbx_seq_one_letter_code
_entity_poly.pdbx_strand_id
1 'polypeptide(L)'
;MKNGLITRADDFGSGLAANEAILAALAAGHLIRNVSCMAVGTTIEQGAPELAQLCGSVDVGLHFTLNSEWDAVKWTPCAPKEKIGSLLDAHGQFYQTRQGLAQAGTDMEEILLELNAQLDRLTALGLPVSYVDAHMAPDAAIPGLSDEMRSWAAGKGLLYVRDYYNFPPADMPAFGPTEEVYQKNVERWLDSFAEGAQYLYFQHPARLSDETMAFSNMDFKPGIVAWERELEYRSAISPAWRGRLRD
;
A
#
# COMPACT_ATOMS: atom_id res chain seq x y z
N MET A 1 -20.34 -1.83 -10.44
CA MET A 1 -19.73 -1.93 -9.09
C MET A 1 -20.88 -1.94 -8.10
N LYS A 2 -20.87 -2.81 -7.09
CA LYS A 2 -21.68 -2.47 -5.92
C LYS A 2 -21.20 -1.07 -5.53
N ASN A 3 -22.07 -0.07 -5.62
CA ASN A 3 -21.75 1.32 -5.27
C ASN A 3 -21.08 1.30 -3.92
N GLY A 4 -19.83 1.75 -3.84
CA GLY A 4 -19.10 1.84 -2.60
C GLY A 4 -17.90 0.92 -2.42
N LEU A 5 -17.36 0.27 -3.46
CA LEU A 5 -16.10 -0.48 -3.35
C LEU A 5 -14.95 0.26 -4.06
N ILE A 6 -13.95 0.64 -3.29
CA ILE A 6 -12.64 1.08 -3.77
C ILE A 6 -11.72 -0.14 -3.76
N THR A 7 -11.04 -0.42 -4.85
CA THR A 7 -10.05 -1.52 -4.93
C THR A 7 -8.66 -0.97 -5.18
N ARG A 8 -7.66 -1.44 -4.45
CA ARG A 8 -6.31 -0.89 -4.48
C ARG A 8 -5.25 -1.97 -4.32
N ALA A 9 -4.17 -1.86 -5.09
CA ALA A 9 -2.94 -2.59 -4.83
C ALA A 9 -1.96 -1.68 -4.11
N ASP A 10 -1.43 -2.15 -2.99
CA ASP A 10 -0.45 -1.45 -2.17
C ASP A 10 0.97 -1.97 -2.45
N ASP A 11 1.97 -1.28 -1.94
CA ASP A 11 3.39 -1.64 -1.99
C ASP A 11 4.03 -1.65 -3.39
N PHE A 12 3.50 -0.91 -4.38
CA PHE A 12 4.20 -0.74 -5.65
C PHE A 12 5.55 -0.03 -5.42
N GLY A 13 6.63 -0.61 -5.91
CA GLY A 13 8.00 -0.15 -5.68
C GLY A 13 8.75 -0.91 -4.58
N SER A 14 8.08 -1.73 -3.79
CA SER A 14 8.70 -2.51 -2.71
C SER A 14 9.67 -3.58 -3.20
N GLY A 15 9.42 -4.15 -4.37
CA GLY A 15 10.24 -5.18 -5.00
C GLY A 15 9.81 -5.43 -6.44
N LEU A 16 10.68 -6.07 -7.25
CA LEU A 16 10.36 -6.42 -8.63
C LEU A 16 9.16 -7.36 -8.73
N ALA A 17 9.10 -8.34 -7.84
CA ALA A 17 8.00 -9.30 -7.79
C ALA A 17 6.64 -8.63 -7.48
N ALA A 18 6.64 -7.57 -6.67
CA ALA A 18 5.46 -6.75 -6.41
C ALA A 18 5.10 -5.89 -7.63
N ASN A 19 6.08 -5.20 -8.23
CA ASN A 19 5.85 -4.38 -9.41
C ASN A 19 5.23 -5.19 -10.55
N GLU A 20 5.80 -6.35 -10.90
CA GLU A 20 5.29 -7.23 -11.96
C GLU A 20 3.85 -7.69 -11.69
N ALA A 21 3.56 -8.12 -10.45
CA ALA A 21 2.24 -8.59 -10.08
C ALA A 21 1.19 -7.47 -10.13
N ILE A 22 1.53 -6.30 -9.59
CA ILE A 22 0.64 -5.14 -9.57
C ILE A 22 0.38 -4.62 -10.98
N LEU A 23 1.40 -4.47 -11.83
CA LEU A 23 1.23 -4.07 -13.22
C LEU A 23 0.34 -5.05 -13.99
N ALA A 24 0.53 -6.36 -13.79
CA ALA A 24 -0.31 -7.37 -14.40
C ALA A 24 -1.77 -7.28 -13.91
N ALA A 25 -2.00 -7.03 -12.61
CA ALA A 25 -3.33 -6.87 -12.04
C ALA A 25 -4.04 -5.62 -12.58
N LEU A 26 -3.34 -4.50 -12.69
CA LEU A 26 -3.86 -3.26 -13.27
C LEU A 26 -4.17 -3.44 -14.77
N ALA A 27 -3.27 -4.05 -15.53
CA ALA A 27 -3.47 -4.34 -16.95
C ALA A 27 -4.65 -5.29 -17.20
N ALA A 28 -4.86 -6.29 -16.34
CA ALA A 28 -6.02 -7.17 -16.39
C ALA A 28 -7.34 -6.39 -16.19
N GLY A 29 -7.31 -5.36 -15.35
CA GLY A 29 -8.44 -4.47 -15.10
C GLY A 29 -9.69 -5.19 -14.55
N HIS A 30 -9.51 -6.34 -13.88
CA HIS A 30 -10.62 -7.14 -13.39
C HIS A 30 -11.06 -6.77 -12.00
N LEU A 31 -10.13 -6.56 -11.10
CA LEU A 31 -10.36 -6.28 -9.70
C LEU A 31 -9.75 -4.93 -9.27
N ILE A 32 -8.47 -4.72 -9.51
CA ILE A 32 -7.74 -3.56 -9.01
C ILE A 32 -7.92 -2.34 -9.93
N ARG A 33 -8.18 -1.17 -9.31
CA ARG A 33 -8.41 0.13 -10.00
C ARG A 33 -7.47 1.23 -9.57
N ASN A 34 -6.87 1.09 -8.39
CA ASN A 34 -5.96 2.07 -7.82
C ASN A 34 -4.66 1.40 -7.40
N VAL A 35 -3.58 2.16 -7.34
CA VAL A 35 -2.27 1.68 -6.89
C VAL A 35 -1.63 2.68 -5.94
N SER A 36 -1.13 2.20 -4.81
CA SER A 36 -0.37 3.00 -3.86
C SER A 36 1.12 2.68 -3.95
N CYS A 37 1.92 3.73 -4.21
CA CYS A 37 3.35 3.63 -4.52
C CYS A 37 4.21 3.97 -3.32
N MET A 38 5.12 3.07 -2.96
CA MET A 38 6.17 3.28 -1.96
C MET A 38 7.33 4.04 -2.59
N ALA A 39 7.40 5.34 -2.35
CA ALA A 39 8.51 6.16 -2.83
C ALA A 39 9.87 5.71 -2.28
N VAL A 40 9.90 5.14 -1.09
CA VAL A 40 11.09 4.60 -0.41
C VAL A 40 11.50 3.22 -0.93
N GLY A 41 10.66 2.59 -1.75
CA GLY A 41 10.90 1.23 -2.25
C GLY A 41 12.11 1.15 -3.19
N THR A 42 12.79 0.01 -3.17
CA THR A 42 14.05 -0.20 -3.89
C THR A 42 13.89 -0.30 -5.40
N THR A 43 12.67 -0.56 -5.88
CA THR A 43 12.38 -0.81 -7.31
C THR A 43 11.39 0.19 -7.91
N ILE A 44 11.08 1.27 -7.19
CA ILE A 44 10.13 2.29 -7.67
C ILE A 44 10.58 2.93 -8.98
N GLU A 45 11.87 3.24 -9.13
CA GLU A 45 12.41 3.84 -10.36
C GLU A 45 12.32 2.90 -11.58
N GLN A 46 12.42 1.59 -11.33
CA GLN A 46 12.30 0.58 -12.39
C GLN A 46 10.86 0.37 -12.83
N GLY A 47 9.91 0.41 -11.88
CA GLY A 47 8.48 0.19 -12.17
C GLY A 47 7.74 1.42 -12.69
N ALA A 48 8.17 2.62 -12.31
CA ALA A 48 7.46 3.85 -12.61
C ALA A 48 7.20 4.09 -14.11
N PRO A 49 8.14 3.83 -15.06
CA PRO A 49 7.87 4.04 -16.48
C PRO A 49 6.76 3.15 -17.05
N GLU A 50 6.61 1.93 -16.56
CA GLU A 50 5.52 1.03 -16.98
C GLU A 50 4.20 1.44 -16.35
N LEU A 51 4.21 1.79 -15.06
CA LEU A 51 3.02 2.30 -14.39
C LEU A 51 2.50 3.58 -15.04
N ALA A 52 3.38 4.48 -15.44
CA ALA A 52 3.01 5.73 -16.12
C ALA A 52 2.20 5.50 -17.41
N GLN A 53 2.40 4.39 -18.10
CA GLN A 53 1.62 4.03 -19.29
C GLN A 53 0.17 3.64 -18.97
N LEU A 54 -0.12 3.27 -17.73
CA LEU A 54 -1.46 2.92 -17.25
C LEU A 54 -2.20 4.10 -16.62
N CYS A 55 -1.51 5.23 -16.38
CA CYS A 55 -2.05 6.44 -15.73
C CYS A 55 -3.11 7.11 -16.57
N GLY A 56 -4.10 6.68 -16.99
CA GLY A 56 -5.28 7.20 -17.69
C GLY A 56 -6.49 6.32 -17.40
N SER A 57 -6.19 5.12 -16.85
CA SER A 57 -7.19 4.12 -16.48
C SER A 57 -7.11 3.68 -15.02
N VAL A 58 -6.06 4.12 -14.31
CA VAL A 58 -5.84 3.82 -12.88
C VAL A 58 -5.46 5.09 -12.13
N ASP A 59 -5.88 5.20 -10.88
CA ASP A 59 -5.45 6.27 -9.99
C ASP A 59 -4.22 5.84 -9.20
N VAL A 60 -3.23 6.75 -9.13
CA VAL A 60 -1.95 6.54 -8.45
C VAL A 60 -1.93 7.32 -7.14
N GLY A 61 -1.55 6.66 -6.06
CA GLY A 61 -1.40 7.26 -4.74
C GLY A 61 0.01 7.19 -4.20
N LEU A 62 0.31 8.08 -3.27
CA LEU A 62 1.46 7.97 -2.40
C LEU A 62 1.14 7.02 -1.26
N HIS A 63 1.84 5.88 -1.19
CA HIS A 63 1.85 4.98 -0.04
C HIS A 63 2.88 5.48 0.97
N PHE A 64 2.48 6.48 1.77
CA PHE A 64 3.38 7.14 2.70
C PHE A 64 3.96 6.15 3.70
N THR A 65 5.27 6.01 3.72
CA THR A 65 5.97 4.97 4.45
C THR A 65 6.92 5.56 5.48
N LEU A 66 6.72 5.18 6.74
CA LEU A 66 7.56 5.54 7.90
C LEU A 66 8.09 4.31 8.65
N ASN A 67 7.78 3.11 8.17
CA ASN A 67 8.16 1.85 8.80
C ASN A 67 8.89 0.95 7.81
N SER A 68 9.74 0.07 8.34
CA SER A 68 10.49 -0.92 7.58
C SER A 68 10.41 -2.26 8.29
N GLU A 69 9.27 -2.93 8.12
CA GLU A 69 8.78 -4.04 8.96
C GLU A 69 9.56 -5.34 8.82
N TRP A 70 10.29 -5.54 7.72
CA TRP A 70 10.98 -6.81 7.45
C TRP A 70 12.38 -6.84 8.07
N ASP A 71 12.85 -8.03 8.44
CA ASP A 71 14.20 -8.20 9.04
C ASP A 71 15.30 -7.94 8.01
N ALA A 72 15.17 -8.51 6.83
CA ALA A 72 16.20 -8.48 5.79
C ALA A 72 16.00 -7.36 4.75
N VAL A 73 14.78 -6.85 4.57
CA VAL A 73 14.45 -5.82 3.57
C VAL A 73 14.20 -4.50 4.28
N LYS A 74 14.95 -3.46 3.89
CA LYS A 74 14.86 -2.14 4.51
C LYS A 74 14.62 -1.05 3.48
N TRP A 75 13.69 -0.17 3.80
CA TRP A 75 13.40 1.00 3.02
C TRP A 75 14.35 2.15 3.34
N THR A 76 14.71 2.95 2.36
CA THR A 76 15.56 4.12 2.56
C THR A 76 14.70 5.39 2.52
N PRO A 77 14.78 6.27 3.53
CA PRO A 77 14.09 7.55 3.52
C PRO A 77 14.37 8.37 2.26
N CYS A 78 13.41 9.17 1.83
CA CYS A 78 13.58 10.11 0.73
C CYS A 78 14.20 11.41 1.19
N ALA A 79 13.90 11.85 2.41
CA ALA A 79 14.55 13.04 3.01
C ALA A 79 15.96 12.70 3.52
N PRO A 80 16.86 13.72 3.64
CA PRO A 80 18.16 13.55 4.25
C PRO A 80 18.04 13.05 5.70
N LYS A 81 18.72 11.95 6.03
CA LYS A 81 18.61 11.28 7.33
C LYS A 81 18.94 12.19 8.52
N GLU A 82 19.86 13.13 8.34
CA GLU A 82 20.26 14.11 9.35
C GLU A 82 19.16 15.12 9.69
N LYS A 83 18.09 15.18 8.90
CA LYS A 83 16.93 16.07 9.08
C LYS A 83 15.68 15.37 9.59
N ILE A 84 15.72 14.05 9.74
CA ILE A 84 14.58 13.23 10.14
C ILE A 84 14.97 12.23 11.24
N GLY A 85 15.84 12.64 12.14
CA GLY A 85 16.42 11.78 13.16
C GLY A 85 15.39 11.09 14.07
N SER A 86 14.26 11.75 14.37
CA SER A 86 13.20 11.18 15.20
C SER A 86 12.45 10.03 14.52
N LEU A 87 12.56 9.90 13.20
CA LEU A 87 11.91 8.84 12.42
C LEU A 87 12.78 7.58 12.30
N LEU A 88 14.03 7.65 12.75
CA LEU A 88 15.04 6.62 12.54
C LEU A 88 15.46 5.97 13.86
N ASP A 89 15.71 4.69 13.80
CA ASP A 89 16.28 3.91 14.89
C ASP A 89 17.79 4.18 15.08
N ALA A 90 18.41 3.53 16.05
CA ALA A 90 19.84 3.66 16.35
C ALA A 90 20.78 3.23 15.19
N HIS A 91 20.25 2.53 14.19
CA HIS A 91 20.97 2.11 12.98
C HIS A 91 20.72 3.06 11.79
N GLY A 92 19.96 4.14 11.98
CA GLY A 92 19.59 5.08 10.92
C GLY A 92 18.62 4.47 9.91
N GLN A 93 17.76 3.56 10.34
CA GLN A 93 16.70 2.94 9.57
C GLN A 93 15.33 3.33 10.11
N PHE A 94 14.30 3.29 9.29
CA PHE A 94 12.94 3.40 9.79
C PHE A 94 12.65 2.32 10.83
N TYR A 95 11.85 2.68 11.85
CA TYR A 95 11.40 1.73 12.86
C TYR A 95 10.64 0.56 12.21
N GLN A 96 10.80 -0.62 12.78
CA GLN A 96 10.18 -1.83 12.24
C GLN A 96 8.65 -1.83 12.44
N THR A 97 8.17 -1.19 13.50
CA THR A 97 6.75 -1.13 13.81
C THR A 97 6.26 0.30 14.02
N ARG A 98 5.00 0.56 13.68
CA ARG A 98 4.35 1.86 13.95
C ARG A 98 4.28 2.20 15.44
N GLN A 99 4.20 1.18 16.32
CA GLN A 99 4.22 1.37 17.76
C GLN A 99 5.60 1.80 18.25
N GLY A 100 6.66 1.18 17.74
CA GLY A 100 8.05 1.58 18.02
C GLY A 100 8.32 3.02 17.58
N LEU A 101 7.87 3.38 16.39
CA LEU A 101 7.94 4.74 15.86
C LEU A 101 7.18 5.73 16.75
N ALA A 102 5.94 5.44 17.12
CA ALA A 102 5.12 6.31 17.98
C ALA A 102 5.72 6.48 19.39
N GLN A 103 6.32 5.43 19.96
CA GLN A 103 6.95 5.46 21.27
C GLN A 103 8.28 6.22 21.29
N ALA A 104 8.96 6.32 20.16
CA ALA A 104 10.20 7.07 20.04
C ALA A 104 10.03 8.59 20.19
N GLY A 105 8.79 9.10 20.08
CA GLY A 105 8.52 10.53 20.21
C GLY A 105 8.87 11.28 18.92
N THR A 106 8.19 10.94 17.84
CA THR A 106 8.41 11.51 16.50
C THR A 106 8.10 13.02 16.45
N ASP A 107 8.91 13.76 15.70
CA ASP A 107 8.70 15.17 15.40
C ASP A 107 7.79 15.29 14.15
N MET A 108 6.71 16.07 14.25
CA MET A 108 5.77 16.26 13.15
C MET A 108 6.38 17.01 11.96
N GLU A 109 7.30 17.94 12.19
CA GLU A 109 7.98 18.65 11.12
C GLU A 109 8.88 17.70 10.31
N GLU A 110 9.53 16.74 10.98
CA GLU A 110 10.33 15.70 10.32
C GLU A 110 9.45 14.73 9.53
N ILE A 111 8.27 14.36 10.06
CA ILE A 111 7.28 13.55 9.33
C ILE A 111 6.84 14.28 8.06
N LEU A 112 6.48 15.56 8.15
CA LEU A 112 6.05 16.35 6.99
C LEU A 112 7.18 16.56 5.99
N LEU A 113 8.43 16.65 6.44
CA LEU A 113 9.60 16.72 5.56
C LEU A 113 9.74 15.43 4.73
N GLU A 114 9.65 14.28 5.38
CA GLU A 114 9.71 12.96 4.70
C GLU A 114 8.51 12.78 3.77
N LEU A 115 7.30 13.17 4.19
CA LEU A 115 6.08 13.09 3.38
C LEU A 115 6.21 13.92 2.07
N ASN A 116 6.75 15.13 2.18
CA ASN A 116 7.03 15.95 1.00
C ASN A 116 8.09 15.30 0.10
N ALA A 117 9.18 14.78 0.66
CA ALA A 117 10.27 14.17 -0.10
C ALA A 117 9.78 12.90 -0.85
N GLN A 118 8.90 12.11 -0.23
CA GLN A 118 8.30 10.95 -0.88
C GLN A 118 7.37 11.37 -2.05
N LEU A 119 6.55 12.39 -1.87
CA LEU A 119 5.70 12.91 -2.95
C LEU A 119 6.55 13.47 -4.10
N ASP A 120 7.58 14.26 -3.78
CA ASP A 120 8.46 14.85 -4.77
C ASP A 120 9.18 13.79 -5.60
N ARG A 121 9.61 12.68 -4.97
CA ARG A 121 10.22 11.55 -5.66
C ARG A 121 9.27 10.90 -6.67
N LEU A 122 8.03 10.59 -6.28
CA LEU A 122 7.05 10.00 -7.21
C LEU A 122 6.72 10.97 -8.36
N THR A 123 6.58 12.25 -8.06
CA THR A 123 6.32 13.29 -9.06
C THR A 123 7.48 13.42 -10.05
N ALA A 124 8.73 13.38 -9.56
CA ALA A 124 9.93 13.41 -10.40
C ALA A 124 10.04 12.18 -11.31
N LEU A 125 9.47 11.04 -10.93
CA LEU A 125 9.34 9.84 -11.75
C LEU A 125 8.19 9.91 -12.77
N GLY A 126 7.46 11.03 -12.83
CA GLY A 126 6.36 11.25 -13.77
C GLY A 126 5.04 10.59 -13.38
N LEU A 127 4.88 10.17 -12.13
CA LEU A 127 3.66 9.57 -11.64
C LEU A 127 2.65 10.65 -11.22
N PRO A 128 1.42 10.67 -11.75
CA PRO A 128 0.39 11.65 -11.42
C PRO A 128 -0.32 11.26 -10.12
N VAL A 129 0.31 11.54 -8.98
CA VAL A 129 -0.25 11.22 -7.67
C VAL A 129 -1.53 12.01 -7.44
N SER A 130 -2.63 11.33 -7.12
CA SER A 130 -3.95 11.91 -6.89
C SER A 130 -4.47 11.74 -5.46
N TYR A 131 -3.88 10.84 -4.68
CA TYR A 131 -4.25 10.60 -3.29
C TYR A 131 -3.05 10.18 -2.43
N VAL A 132 -3.24 10.21 -1.12
CA VAL A 132 -2.30 9.68 -0.14
C VAL A 132 -2.99 8.72 0.82
N ASP A 133 -2.30 7.65 1.14
CA ASP A 133 -2.59 6.73 2.23
C ASP A 133 -1.31 6.41 3.01
N ALA A 134 -1.35 5.52 3.98
CA ALA A 134 -0.22 5.28 4.85
C ALA A 134 0.09 3.77 5.00
N HIS A 135 1.32 3.40 4.65
CA HIS A 135 1.86 2.06 4.87
C HIS A 135 1.86 1.72 6.36
N MET A 136 1.33 0.54 6.73
CA MET A 136 1.18 0.09 8.12
C MET A 136 0.40 1.05 9.04
N ALA A 137 -0.30 2.05 8.48
CA ALA A 137 -1.15 2.99 9.20
C ALA A 137 -0.48 3.70 10.42
N PRO A 138 0.67 4.35 10.29
CA PRO A 138 1.28 5.16 11.36
C PRO A 138 0.39 6.33 11.78
N ASP A 139 -0.44 6.82 10.87
CA ASP A 139 -1.44 7.86 11.09
C ASP A 139 -2.55 7.46 12.11
N ALA A 140 -2.72 6.17 12.38
CA ALA A 140 -3.57 5.68 13.45
C ALA A 140 -2.82 5.50 14.79
N ALA A 141 -1.48 5.50 14.79
CA ALA A 141 -0.65 5.26 15.98
C ALA A 141 -0.01 6.55 16.53
N ILE A 142 0.30 7.52 15.67
CA ILE A 142 0.94 8.78 16.05
C ILE A 142 -0.15 9.83 16.27
N PRO A 143 -0.28 10.39 17.49
CA PRO A 143 -1.29 11.39 17.79
C PRO A 143 -1.22 12.62 16.89
N GLY A 144 -2.32 13.01 16.28
CA GLY A 144 -2.42 14.18 15.39
C GLY A 144 -2.00 13.93 13.95
N LEU A 145 -1.30 12.84 13.63
CA LEU A 145 -0.78 12.61 12.27
C LEU A 145 -1.90 12.48 11.23
N SER A 146 -3.03 11.86 11.57
CA SER A 146 -4.17 11.76 10.64
C SER A 146 -4.72 13.14 10.22
N ASP A 147 -4.80 14.09 11.16
CA ASP A 147 -5.28 15.45 10.88
C ASP A 147 -4.24 16.25 10.08
N GLU A 148 -2.96 16.09 10.40
CA GLU A 148 -1.87 16.71 9.64
C GLU A 148 -1.81 16.17 8.20
N MET A 149 -1.92 14.86 8.01
CA MET A 149 -1.95 14.26 6.66
C MET A 149 -3.15 14.75 5.85
N ARG A 150 -4.33 14.88 6.47
CA ARG A 150 -5.52 15.42 5.82
C ARG A 150 -5.31 16.88 5.38
N SER A 151 -4.77 17.70 6.28
CA SER A 151 -4.47 19.12 6.00
C SER A 151 -3.41 19.24 4.90
N TRP A 152 -2.35 18.45 5.00
CA TRP A 152 -1.27 18.41 4.01
C TRP A 152 -1.80 17.97 2.63
N ALA A 153 -2.58 16.91 2.56
CA ALA A 153 -3.17 16.40 1.32
C ALA A 153 -4.05 17.48 0.66
N ALA A 154 -4.92 18.13 1.42
CA ALA A 154 -5.76 19.24 0.94
C ALA A 154 -4.90 20.39 0.38
N GLY A 155 -3.80 20.75 1.05
CA GLY A 155 -2.86 21.77 0.61
C GLY A 155 -2.12 21.41 -0.69
N LYS A 156 -1.98 20.12 -0.99
CA LYS A 156 -1.37 19.60 -2.22
C LYS A 156 -2.40 19.29 -3.33
N GLY A 157 -3.69 19.45 -3.05
CA GLY A 157 -4.76 19.04 -3.97
C GLY A 157 -4.94 17.54 -4.11
N LEU A 158 -4.52 16.77 -3.11
CA LEU A 158 -4.64 15.31 -3.05
C LEU A 158 -5.82 14.90 -2.19
N LEU A 159 -6.36 13.69 -2.44
CA LEU A 159 -7.34 13.07 -1.58
C LEU A 159 -6.63 12.35 -0.42
N TYR A 160 -7.15 12.47 0.80
CA TYR A 160 -6.74 11.62 1.92
C TYR A 160 -7.68 10.43 2.00
N VAL A 161 -7.19 9.26 1.70
CA VAL A 161 -8.03 8.07 1.42
C VAL A 161 -8.93 7.67 2.59
N ARG A 162 -8.48 7.89 3.85
CA ARG A 162 -9.32 7.59 5.03
C ARG A 162 -10.66 8.31 5.08
N ASP A 163 -10.80 9.43 4.37
CA ASP A 163 -12.06 10.19 4.36
C ASP A 163 -13.10 9.60 3.41
N TYR A 164 -12.72 8.58 2.60
CA TYR A 164 -13.55 8.06 1.50
C TYR A 164 -14.02 6.62 1.68
N TYR A 165 -13.74 6.00 2.81
CA TYR A 165 -14.25 4.65 3.07
C TYR A 165 -14.56 4.42 4.55
N ASN A 166 -15.53 3.54 4.77
CA ASN A 166 -15.76 2.97 6.09
C ASN A 166 -14.81 1.79 6.28
N PHE A 167 -14.27 1.61 7.46
CA PHE A 167 -13.60 0.36 7.77
C PHE A 167 -14.59 -0.78 7.59
N PRO A 168 -14.21 -1.89 6.95
CA PRO A 168 -15.09 -3.02 6.81
C PRO A 168 -15.53 -3.49 8.21
N PRO A 169 -16.79 -3.91 8.37
CA PRO A 169 -17.29 -4.40 9.65
C PRO A 169 -16.64 -5.72 10.09
N ALA A 170 -15.93 -6.37 9.19
CA ALA A 170 -15.18 -7.59 9.41
C ALA A 170 -13.74 -7.43 8.95
N ASP A 171 -12.85 -8.27 9.48
CA ASP A 171 -11.48 -8.38 8.99
C ASP A 171 -11.43 -8.64 7.49
N MET A 172 -10.31 -8.28 6.87
CA MET A 172 -10.05 -8.58 5.46
C MET A 172 -10.24 -10.08 5.18
N PRO A 173 -10.52 -10.47 3.92
CA PRO A 173 -10.73 -11.88 3.59
C PRO A 173 -9.56 -12.73 4.06
N ALA A 174 -9.86 -13.77 4.84
CA ALA A 174 -8.83 -14.68 5.33
C ALA A 174 -8.14 -15.39 4.17
N PHE A 175 -6.83 -15.50 4.22
CA PHE A 175 -6.08 -16.34 3.31
C PHE A 175 -6.45 -17.81 3.52
N GLY A 176 -6.18 -18.62 2.51
CA GLY A 176 -6.44 -20.05 2.56
C GLY A 176 -5.26 -20.84 1.98
N PRO A 177 -5.31 -22.18 2.06
CA PRO A 177 -4.25 -23.02 1.53
C PRO A 177 -4.18 -23.02 -0.01
N THR A 178 -5.23 -22.57 -0.68
CA THR A 178 -5.32 -22.56 -2.15
C THR A 178 -5.99 -21.27 -2.65
N GLU A 179 -5.74 -20.96 -3.92
CA GLU A 179 -6.37 -19.84 -4.63
C GLU A 179 -7.91 -19.93 -4.58
N GLU A 180 -8.49 -21.11 -4.80
CA GLU A 180 -9.94 -21.29 -4.77
C GLU A 180 -10.56 -20.95 -3.41
N VAL A 181 -9.88 -21.33 -2.31
CA VAL A 181 -10.34 -21.02 -0.96
C VAL A 181 -10.27 -19.52 -0.72
N TYR A 182 -9.16 -18.88 -1.09
CA TYR A 182 -9.00 -17.44 -0.95
C TYR A 182 -10.05 -16.69 -1.78
N GLN A 183 -10.25 -17.06 -3.03
CA GLN A 183 -11.25 -16.43 -3.89
C GLN A 183 -12.67 -16.54 -3.29
N LYS A 184 -13.08 -17.70 -2.77
CA LYS A 184 -14.36 -17.85 -2.07
C LYS A 184 -14.48 -16.99 -0.83
N ASN A 185 -13.39 -16.79 -0.11
CA ASN A 185 -13.37 -15.89 1.06
C ASN A 185 -13.55 -14.43 0.64
N VAL A 186 -12.89 -13.99 -0.41
CA VAL A 186 -13.09 -12.65 -1.00
C VAL A 186 -14.55 -12.48 -1.45
N GLU A 187 -15.12 -13.46 -2.14
CA GLU A 187 -16.53 -13.42 -2.58
C GLU A 187 -17.48 -13.22 -1.41
N ARG A 188 -17.35 -14.03 -0.34
CA ARG A 188 -18.20 -13.91 0.86
C ARG A 188 -18.03 -12.56 1.54
N TRP A 189 -16.80 -12.06 1.59
CA TRP A 189 -16.51 -10.75 2.18
C TRP A 189 -17.20 -9.64 1.40
N LEU A 190 -17.12 -9.65 0.07
CA LEU A 190 -17.83 -8.72 -0.81
C LEU A 190 -19.36 -8.81 -0.66
N ASP A 191 -19.89 -10.00 -0.41
CA ASP A 191 -21.33 -10.21 -0.22
C ASP A 191 -21.83 -9.75 1.18
N SER A 192 -20.91 -9.49 2.13
CA SER A 192 -21.24 -9.01 3.47
C SER A 192 -21.43 -7.49 3.58
N PHE A 193 -21.23 -6.75 2.49
CA PHE A 193 -21.28 -5.28 2.54
C PHE A 193 -22.68 -4.74 2.76
N ALA A 194 -22.78 -3.75 3.63
CA ALA A 194 -24.01 -3.00 3.82
C ALA A 194 -24.31 -2.10 2.62
N GLU A 195 -25.59 -1.96 2.29
CA GLU A 195 -26.03 -1.03 1.25
C GLU A 195 -25.72 0.43 1.68
N GLY A 196 -25.20 1.22 0.75
CA GLY A 196 -24.88 2.64 0.98
C GLY A 196 -23.58 2.93 1.72
N ALA A 197 -22.85 1.89 2.18
CA ALA A 197 -21.52 2.05 2.74
C ALA A 197 -20.43 1.98 1.65
N GLN A 198 -19.31 2.66 1.87
CA GLN A 198 -18.15 2.61 0.99
C GLN A 198 -17.03 1.86 1.67
N TYR A 199 -16.49 0.86 0.99
CA TYR A 199 -15.47 -0.04 1.51
C TYR A 199 -14.18 0.09 0.71
N LEU A 200 -13.05 -0.14 1.37
CA LEU A 200 -11.75 -0.29 0.72
C LEU A 200 -11.36 -1.78 0.75
N TYR A 201 -11.10 -2.35 -0.42
CA TYR A 201 -10.42 -3.61 -0.58
C TYR A 201 -9.01 -3.35 -1.08
N PHE A 202 -8.04 -3.49 -0.21
CA PHE A 202 -6.64 -3.37 -0.56
C PHE A 202 -5.96 -4.74 -0.58
N GLN A 203 -4.98 -4.89 -1.43
CA GLN A 203 -4.18 -6.10 -1.61
C GLN A 203 -2.71 -5.71 -1.78
N HIS A 204 -1.82 -6.65 -1.51
CA HIS A 204 -0.37 -6.51 -1.71
C HIS A 204 0.14 -7.55 -2.72
N PRO A 205 -0.32 -7.53 -3.98
CA PRO A 205 0.00 -8.59 -4.94
C PRO A 205 1.51 -8.64 -5.20
N ALA A 206 2.10 -9.83 -5.08
CA ALA A 206 3.47 -10.06 -5.51
C ALA A 206 3.65 -11.50 -6.00
N ARG A 207 4.61 -11.71 -6.90
CA ARG A 207 4.97 -13.05 -7.37
C ARG A 207 5.76 -13.78 -6.29
N LEU A 208 5.48 -15.07 -6.12
CA LEU A 208 6.31 -15.93 -5.27
C LEU A 208 7.73 -16.01 -5.85
N SER A 209 8.71 -15.57 -5.09
CA SER A 209 10.12 -15.47 -5.51
C SER A 209 11.06 -15.45 -4.31
N ASP A 210 12.36 -15.55 -4.53
CA ASP A 210 13.36 -15.40 -3.47
C ASP A 210 13.29 -14.01 -2.81
N GLU A 211 12.91 -12.98 -3.59
CA GLU A 211 12.72 -11.62 -3.08
C GLU A 211 11.58 -11.56 -2.06
N THR A 212 10.42 -12.15 -2.37
CA THR A 212 9.26 -12.16 -1.47
C THR A 212 9.44 -13.12 -0.29
N MET A 213 10.26 -14.17 -0.44
CA MET A 213 10.65 -15.04 0.68
C MET A 213 11.45 -14.32 1.77
N ALA A 214 12.10 -13.19 1.42
CA ALA A 214 12.81 -12.33 2.37
C ALA A 214 11.87 -11.45 3.22
N PHE A 215 10.58 -11.36 2.87
CA PHE A 215 9.57 -10.65 3.65
C PHE A 215 9.16 -11.48 4.87
N SER A 216 9.95 -11.37 5.91
CA SER A 216 9.74 -12.07 7.17
C SER A 216 10.19 -11.21 8.35
N ASN A 217 9.62 -11.46 9.51
CA ASN A 217 9.97 -10.85 10.79
C ASN A 217 9.52 -11.77 11.93
N MET A 218 9.54 -11.27 13.15
CA MET A 218 9.14 -12.05 14.34
C MET A 218 7.69 -12.57 14.26
N ASP A 219 6.78 -11.84 13.61
CA ASP A 219 5.37 -12.19 13.49
C ASP A 219 5.08 -13.07 12.26
N PHE A 220 5.87 -12.92 11.20
CA PHE A 220 5.70 -13.61 9.93
C PHE A 220 6.94 -14.45 9.57
N LYS A 221 6.78 -15.76 9.62
CA LYS A 221 7.85 -16.68 9.20
C LYS A 221 8.11 -16.59 7.69
N PRO A 222 9.34 -16.87 7.23
CA PRO A 222 9.66 -16.90 5.80
C PRO A 222 8.65 -17.74 5.01
N GLY A 223 8.20 -17.21 3.88
CA GLY A 223 7.27 -17.86 2.95
C GLY A 223 5.79 -17.63 3.23
N ILE A 224 5.38 -17.24 4.44
CA ILE A 224 3.96 -16.95 4.72
C ILE A 224 3.50 -15.75 3.87
N VAL A 225 4.16 -14.62 4.04
CA VAL A 225 3.83 -13.38 3.30
C VAL A 225 3.97 -13.57 1.79
N ALA A 226 5.02 -14.29 1.36
CA ALA A 226 5.24 -14.58 -0.06
C ALA A 226 4.07 -15.36 -0.68
N TRP A 227 3.54 -16.36 0.05
CA TRP A 227 2.39 -17.14 -0.40
C TRP A 227 1.09 -16.33 -0.40
N GLU A 228 0.85 -15.54 0.65
CA GLU A 228 -0.32 -14.68 0.75
C GLU A 228 -0.38 -13.66 -0.40
N ARG A 229 0.74 -13.01 -0.70
CA ARG A 229 0.87 -12.06 -1.81
C ARG A 229 0.71 -12.73 -3.19
N GLU A 230 1.19 -13.96 -3.35
CA GLU A 230 0.95 -14.75 -4.57
C GLU A 230 -0.54 -15.08 -4.73
N LEU A 231 -1.27 -15.41 -3.66
CA LEU A 231 -2.72 -15.63 -3.70
C LEU A 231 -3.47 -14.35 -4.10
N GLU A 232 -3.08 -13.21 -3.54
CA GLU A 232 -3.63 -11.91 -3.93
C GLU A 232 -3.39 -11.60 -5.39
N TYR A 233 -2.17 -11.84 -5.89
CA TYR A 233 -1.84 -11.68 -7.31
C TYR A 233 -2.72 -12.54 -8.21
N ARG A 234 -2.83 -13.83 -7.94
CA ARG A 234 -3.66 -14.76 -8.72
C ARG A 234 -5.13 -14.36 -8.69
N SER A 235 -5.62 -13.97 -7.52
CA SER A 235 -6.97 -13.44 -7.37
C SER A 235 -7.15 -12.18 -8.21
N ALA A 236 -6.24 -11.22 -8.13
CA ALA A 236 -6.37 -9.93 -8.82
C ALA A 236 -6.45 -10.06 -10.35
N ILE A 237 -5.75 -11.02 -10.95
CA ILE A 237 -5.78 -11.27 -12.39
C ILE A 237 -6.89 -12.25 -12.82
N SER A 238 -7.65 -12.82 -11.89
CA SER A 238 -8.64 -13.84 -12.19
C SER A 238 -9.77 -13.31 -13.06
N PRO A 239 -10.10 -14.00 -14.18
CA PRO A 239 -11.25 -13.64 -15.01
C PRO A 239 -12.60 -13.73 -14.30
N ALA A 240 -12.66 -14.40 -13.14
CA ALA A 240 -13.88 -14.52 -12.34
C ALA A 240 -14.47 -13.17 -11.91
N TRP A 241 -13.63 -12.11 -11.84
CA TRP A 241 -14.08 -10.76 -11.50
C TRP A 241 -14.65 -9.97 -12.67
N ARG A 242 -14.54 -10.48 -13.92
CA ARG A 242 -15.09 -9.81 -15.11
C ARG A 242 -16.60 -9.60 -14.98
N GLY A 243 -17.03 -8.35 -15.02
CA GLY A 243 -18.46 -8.00 -14.93
C GLY A 243 -19.06 -8.07 -13.52
N ARG A 244 -18.39 -8.69 -12.54
CA ARG A 244 -18.89 -8.76 -11.15
C ARG A 244 -18.75 -7.43 -10.40
N LEU A 245 -17.75 -6.64 -10.78
CA LEU A 245 -17.45 -5.32 -10.21
C LEU A 245 -17.78 -4.17 -11.17
N ARG A 246 -18.45 -4.47 -12.29
CA ARG A 246 -18.98 -3.47 -13.22
C ARG A 246 -20.40 -3.16 -12.83
N ASP A 247 -20.70 -1.87 -12.69
CA ASP A 247 -21.96 -1.18 -12.40
C ASP A 247 -22.29 -0.94 -10.94
#